data_7535e0c537a675f79da231913042eaa3
#
_entry.id   7535e0c537a675f79da231913042eaa3
#
_cell.length_a   1.000
_cell.length_b   1.000
_cell.length_c   1.000
_cell.angle_alpha   90.00
_cell.angle_beta   90.00
_cell.angle_gamma   90.00
#
_symmetry.space_group_name_H-M   'P 1'
#
loop_
_entity.id
_entity.type
_entity.pdbx_description
1 polymer ?
#
loop_
_entity_poly.entity_id
_entity_poly.type
_entity_poly.pdbx_seq_one_letter_code
_entity_poly.pdbx_strand_id
1 'polypeptide(L)'
;MKPECVSDFVSLGEKTYPCPISVVMDLVGGKWKAVIIYHLENGPKRFGELRRALISSTETVLSNQLKQLEQDGLVSRQVFGTKPPLKTVYSLTDFGRTFLPALNALTQWGNQVVSERGHFGPAHP
;
A
#
# COMPACT_ATOMS: atom_id res chain seq x y z
N MET A 1 -11.88 23.70 -5.92
CA MET A 1 -11.84 23.71 -4.47
C MET A 1 -12.14 22.34 -3.89
N LYS A 2 -11.34 21.89 -3.01
CA LYS A 2 -11.53 20.59 -2.39
C LYS A 2 -12.49 20.70 -1.21
N PRO A 3 -13.28 19.68 -0.94
CA PRO A 3 -14.09 19.64 0.27
C PRO A 3 -13.23 19.51 1.52
N GLU A 4 -13.74 19.98 2.62
CA GLU A 4 -13.11 19.84 3.91
C GLU A 4 -13.85 18.80 4.74
N CYS A 5 -13.19 18.31 5.78
CA CYS A 5 -13.78 17.27 6.61
C CYS A 5 -14.68 17.83 7.71
N VAL A 6 -15.54 18.78 7.37
CA VAL A 6 -16.34 19.47 8.39
C VAL A 6 -17.83 19.30 8.25
N SER A 7 -18.36 19.13 7.07
CA SER A 7 -19.83 19.10 6.94
C SER A 7 -20.30 18.18 5.86
N ASP A 8 -19.66 18.19 4.74
CA ASP A 8 -20.14 17.43 3.60
C ASP A 8 -19.48 16.07 3.55
N PHE A 9 -20.09 15.18 2.80
CA PHE A 9 -19.46 13.90 2.52
C PHE A 9 -18.87 13.91 1.12
N VAL A 10 -17.96 13.00 0.88
CA VAL A 10 -17.37 12.77 -0.45
C VAL A 10 -17.78 11.38 -0.92
N SER A 11 -17.83 11.20 -2.23
CA SER A 11 -18.21 9.93 -2.82
C SER A 11 -17.06 9.39 -3.66
N LEU A 12 -16.88 8.07 -3.60
CA LEU A 12 -15.94 7.36 -4.44
C LEU A 12 -16.61 6.06 -4.86
N GLY A 13 -17.00 5.99 -6.13
CA GLY A 13 -17.83 4.89 -6.58
C GLY A 13 -19.17 4.90 -5.84
N GLU A 14 -19.53 3.77 -5.26
CA GLU A 14 -20.79 3.65 -4.51
C GLU A 14 -20.63 3.96 -3.03
N LYS A 15 -19.42 4.24 -2.58
CA LYS A 15 -19.15 4.52 -1.17
C LYS A 15 -19.12 6.01 -0.89
N THR A 16 -19.58 6.39 0.30
CA THR A 16 -19.51 7.76 0.78
C THR A 16 -18.68 7.82 2.04
N TYR A 17 -18.01 8.95 2.24
CA TYR A 17 -17.08 9.13 3.33
C TYR A 17 -17.29 10.50 3.97
N PRO A 18 -17.03 10.64 5.27
CA PRO A 18 -17.17 11.95 5.93
C PRO A 18 -16.18 12.98 5.43
N CYS A 19 -15.02 12.56 4.91
CA CYS A 19 -14.04 13.49 4.38
C CYS A 19 -12.98 12.74 3.55
N PRO A 20 -12.15 13.48 2.80
CA PRO A 20 -11.11 12.85 1.97
C PRO A 20 -10.13 11.97 2.74
N ILE A 21 -9.86 12.27 4.01
CA ILE A 21 -8.96 11.44 4.81
C ILE A 21 -9.51 10.02 4.94
N SER A 22 -10.83 9.88 5.09
CA SER A 22 -11.45 8.56 5.18
C SER A 22 -11.30 7.77 3.91
N VAL A 23 -11.31 8.43 2.74
CA VAL A 23 -11.02 7.78 1.46
C VAL A 23 -9.61 7.18 1.48
N VAL A 24 -8.65 7.96 1.93
CA VAL A 24 -7.25 7.51 2.01
C VAL A 24 -7.12 6.30 2.92
N MET A 25 -7.76 6.35 4.09
CA MET A 25 -7.67 5.26 5.05
C MET A 25 -8.29 3.97 4.51
N ASP A 26 -9.31 4.09 3.67
CA ASP A 26 -9.92 2.92 3.05
C ASP A 26 -9.02 2.31 1.97
N LEU A 27 -8.30 3.16 1.23
CA LEU A 27 -7.45 2.70 0.13
C LEU A 27 -6.10 2.15 0.60
N VAL A 28 -5.48 2.79 1.58
CA VAL A 28 -4.10 2.45 1.98
C VAL A 28 -3.92 2.28 3.48
N GLY A 29 -5.01 2.30 4.23
CA GLY A 29 -4.92 2.14 5.68
C GLY A 29 -4.64 0.70 6.09
N GLY A 30 -4.58 0.48 7.39
CA GLY A 30 -4.24 -0.81 7.94
C GLY A 30 -2.74 -0.96 8.09
N LYS A 31 -2.31 -2.19 8.36
CA LYS A 31 -0.93 -2.44 8.72
C LYS A 31 0.00 -2.58 7.52
N TRP A 32 -0.51 -3.06 6.37
CA TRP A 32 0.38 -3.55 5.32
C TRP A 32 0.27 -2.84 3.98
N LYS A 33 -0.87 -2.22 3.65
CA LYS A 33 -1.06 -1.69 2.28
C LYS A 33 -0.04 -0.61 1.91
N ALA A 34 0.16 0.36 2.78
CA ALA A 34 1.14 1.42 2.51
C ALA A 34 2.56 0.85 2.45
N VAL A 35 2.86 -0.16 3.28
CA VAL A 35 4.18 -0.80 3.27
C VAL A 35 4.42 -1.53 1.95
N ILE A 36 3.40 -2.21 1.43
CA ILE A 36 3.50 -2.88 0.13
C ILE A 36 3.82 -1.85 -0.96
N ILE A 37 3.09 -0.73 -0.97
CA ILE A 37 3.32 0.33 -1.95
C ILE A 37 4.74 0.87 -1.83
N TYR A 38 5.23 1.04 -0.61
CA TYR A 38 6.60 1.46 -0.35
C TYR A 38 7.60 0.53 -1.04
N HIS A 39 7.41 -0.78 -0.92
CA HIS A 39 8.31 -1.74 -1.53
C HIS A 39 8.21 -1.80 -3.06
N LEU A 40 7.12 -1.31 -3.63
CA LEU A 40 6.95 -1.27 -5.07
C LEU A 40 7.38 0.08 -5.69
N GLU A 41 7.78 1.02 -4.87
CA GLU A 41 8.11 2.38 -5.33
C GLU A 41 9.22 2.36 -6.39
N ASN A 42 10.23 1.54 -6.21
CA ASN A 42 11.41 1.53 -7.08
C ASN A 42 11.30 0.55 -8.25
N GLY A 43 10.18 -0.13 -8.38
CA GLY A 43 9.97 -1.00 -9.52
C GLY A 43 9.17 -2.25 -9.16
N PRO A 44 8.86 -3.05 -10.18
CA PRO A 44 8.09 -4.28 -9.98
C PRO A 44 8.79 -5.27 -9.06
N LYS A 45 7.98 -6.05 -8.36
CA LYS A 45 8.47 -7.10 -7.45
C LYS A 45 7.65 -8.36 -7.67
N ARG A 46 8.32 -9.49 -7.57
CA ARG A 46 7.66 -10.79 -7.56
C ARG A 46 7.04 -11.02 -6.17
N PHE A 47 6.03 -11.88 -6.13
CA PHE A 47 5.39 -12.21 -4.87
C PHE A 47 6.40 -12.68 -3.82
N GLY A 48 7.33 -13.56 -4.23
CA GLY A 48 8.35 -14.06 -3.32
C GLY A 48 9.26 -12.97 -2.75
N GLU A 49 9.57 -11.95 -3.55
CA GLU A 49 10.37 -10.82 -3.07
C GLU A 49 9.62 -10.01 -2.03
N LEU A 50 8.33 -9.75 -2.27
CA LEU A 50 7.48 -9.05 -1.30
C LEU A 50 7.34 -9.87 -0.03
N ARG A 51 7.19 -11.17 -0.18
CA ARG A 51 7.03 -12.09 0.94
C ARG A 51 8.26 -12.05 1.85
N ARG A 52 9.46 -12.00 1.26
CA ARG A 52 10.69 -11.90 2.03
C ARG A 52 10.86 -10.54 2.68
N ALA A 53 10.46 -9.47 1.99
CA ALA A 53 10.56 -8.12 2.53
C ALA A 53 9.58 -7.89 3.68
N LEU A 54 8.42 -8.55 3.63
CA LEU A 54 7.35 -8.38 4.62
C LEU A 54 7.25 -9.64 5.49
N ILE A 55 8.36 -10.06 6.02
CA ILE A 55 8.50 -11.36 6.68
C ILE A 55 7.59 -11.54 7.89
N SER A 56 7.19 -10.46 8.54
CA SER A 56 6.31 -10.54 9.69
C SER A 56 4.83 -10.67 9.32
N SER A 57 4.49 -10.57 8.03
CA SER A 57 3.14 -10.87 7.57
C SER A 57 3.04 -12.35 7.21
N THR A 58 1.82 -12.88 7.18
CA THR A 58 1.61 -14.22 6.64
C THR A 58 1.41 -14.14 5.14
N GLU A 59 1.60 -15.27 4.46
CA GLU A 59 1.35 -15.35 3.03
C GLU A 59 -0.11 -15.02 2.70
N THR A 60 -1.04 -15.51 3.53
CA THR A 60 -2.47 -15.23 3.35
C THR A 60 -2.78 -13.75 3.47
N VAL A 61 -2.22 -13.08 4.49
CA VAL A 61 -2.42 -11.65 4.67
C VAL A 61 -1.85 -10.87 3.49
N LEU A 62 -0.63 -11.20 3.08
CA LEU A 62 0.00 -10.52 1.95
C LEU A 62 -0.83 -10.68 0.68
N SER A 63 -1.27 -11.91 0.38
CA SER A 63 -2.12 -12.18 -0.78
C SER A 63 -3.40 -11.38 -0.76
N ASN A 64 -4.06 -11.31 0.40
CA ASN A 64 -5.31 -10.58 0.54
C ASN A 64 -5.12 -9.08 0.36
N GLN A 65 -4.05 -8.54 0.93
CA GLN A 65 -3.75 -7.11 0.80
C GLN A 65 -3.43 -6.73 -0.65
N LEU A 66 -2.64 -7.57 -1.33
CA LEU A 66 -2.33 -7.36 -2.74
C LEU A 66 -3.59 -7.40 -3.60
N LYS A 67 -4.49 -8.35 -3.31
CA LYS A 67 -5.74 -8.45 -4.05
C LYS A 67 -6.58 -7.17 -3.87
N GLN A 68 -6.67 -6.65 -2.66
CA GLN A 68 -7.41 -5.42 -2.41
C GLN A 68 -6.78 -4.23 -3.12
N LEU A 69 -5.46 -4.11 -3.09
CA LEU A 69 -4.75 -3.04 -3.79
C LEU A 69 -4.96 -3.14 -5.29
N GLU A 70 -5.00 -4.34 -5.83
CA GLU A 70 -5.28 -4.57 -7.24
C GLU A 70 -6.72 -4.16 -7.58
N GLN A 71 -7.68 -4.57 -6.77
CA GLN A 71 -9.09 -4.23 -6.96
C GLN A 71 -9.32 -2.72 -6.91
N ASP A 72 -8.60 -2.03 -6.05
CA ASP A 72 -8.72 -0.58 -5.91
C ASP A 72 -7.88 0.18 -6.95
N GLY A 73 -7.17 -0.53 -7.81
CA GLY A 73 -6.45 0.07 -8.92
C GLY A 73 -5.10 0.67 -8.58
N LEU A 74 -4.58 0.41 -7.39
CA LEU A 74 -3.28 0.95 -6.96
C LEU A 74 -2.12 0.09 -7.45
N VAL A 75 -2.35 -1.19 -7.65
CA VAL A 75 -1.34 -2.18 -8.02
C VAL A 75 -1.85 -2.99 -9.18
N SER A 76 -0.97 -3.32 -10.11
CA SER A 76 -1.27 -4.26 -11.19
C SER A 76 -0.53 -5.57 -10.94
N ARG A 77 -1.12 -6.63 -11.43
CA ARG A 77 -0.59 -7.99 -11.29
C ARG A 77 -0.44 -8.59 -12.67
N GLN A 78 0.74 -9.11 -12.97
CA GLN A 78 0.99 -9.80 -14.23
C GLN A 78 1.52 -11.20 -13.94
N VAL A 79 1.03 -12.17 -14.70
CA VAL A 79 1.47 -13.56 -14.59
C VAL A 79 2.21 -13.91 -15.87
N PHE A 80 3.43 -14.43 -15.72
CA PHE A 80 4.27 -14.81 -16.83
C PHE A 80 4.45 -16.33 -16.85
N GLY A 81 4.51 -16.87 -18.05
CA GLY A 81 4.72 -18.30 -18.26
C GLY A 81 3.43 -19.01 -18.65
N THR A 82 3.59 -20.18 -19.28
CA THR A 82 2.48 -21.01 -19.73
C THR A 82 2.38 -22.31 -18.94
N LYS A 83 3.44 -22.64 -18.20
CA LYS A 83 3.50 -23.87 -17.40
C LYS A 83 4.01 -23.54 -16.00
N PRO A 84 3.53 -24.25 -14.98
CA PRO A 84 4.07 -24.05 -13.64
C PRO A 84 5.57 -24.36 -13.57
N PRO A 85 6.33 -23.65 -12.72
CA PRO A 85 5.86 -22.57 -11.87
C PRO A 85 5.67 -21.28 -12.66
N LEU A 86 4.53 -20.61 -12.42
CA LEU A 86 4.27 -19.32 -13.04
C LEU A 86 4.92 -18.22 -12.22
N LYS A 87 5.27 -17.13 -12.91
CA LYS A 87 5.89 -15.98 -12.28
C LYS A 87 4.86 -14.87 -12.15
N THR A 88 4.57 -14.46 -10.93
CA THR A 88 3.63 -13.38 -10.67
C THR A 88 4.40 -12.13 -10.25
N VAL A 89 4.15 -11.02 -10.93
CA VAL A 89 4.85 -9.76 -10.72
C VAL A 89 3.83 -8.67 -10.41
N TYR A 90 4.12 -7.89 -9.39
CA TYR A 90 3.29 -6.76 -8.96
C TYR A 90 4.03 -5.45 -9.23
N SER A 91 3.28 -4.44 -9.64
CA SER A 91 3.84 -3.11 -9.87
C SER A 91 2.78 -2.05 -9.57
N LEU A 92 3.24 -0.83 -9.30
CA LEU A 92 2.32 0.28 -9.10
C LEU A 92 1.71 0.69 -10.43
N THR A 93 0.41 0.99 -10.41
CA THR A 93 -0.25 1.64 -11.53
C THR A 93 0.08 3.13 -11.52
N ASP A 94 -0.31 3.84 -12.57
CA ASP A 94 -0.19 5.30 -12.58
C ASP A 94 -0.96 5.91 -11.40
N PHE A 95 -2.14 5.38 -11.12
CA PHE A 95 -2.92 5.82 -9.96
C PHE A 95 -2.16 5.54 -8.66
N GLY A 96 -1.60 4.34 -8.53
CA GLY A 96 -0.82 4.01 -7.33
C GLY A 96 0.36 4.94 -7.12
N ARG A 97 1.00 5.38 -8.19
CA ARG A 97 2.12 6.32 -8.09
C ARG A 97 1.71 7.69 -7.59
N THR A 98 0.46 8.08 -7.77
CA THR A 98 -0.02 9.37 -7.23
C THR A 98 0.01 9.42 -5.71
N PHE A 99 0.05 8.27 -5.05
CA PHE A 99 0.14 8.21 -3.60
C PHE A 99 1.56 8.45 -3.07
N LEU A 100 2.59 8.30 -3.90
CA LEU A 100 3.98 8.32 -3.42
C LEU A 100 4.38 9.60 -2.67
N PRO A 101 4.00 10.81 -3.09
CA PRO A 101 4.32 12.00 -2.29
C PRO A 101 3.72 11.96 -0.89
N ALA A 102 2.49 11.47 -0.77
CA ALA A 102 1.84 11.32 0.54
C ALA A 102 2.55 10.23 1.35
N LEU A 103 2.93 9.13 0.72
CA LEU A 103 3.67 8.06 1.38
C LEU A 103 4.99 8.57 1.95
N ASN A 104 5.71 9.41 1.20
CA ASN A 104 6.96 9.97 1.67
C ASN A 104 6.74 10.84 2.91
N ALA A 105 5.68 11.64 2.92
CA ALA A 105 5.34 12.47 4.08
C ALA A 105 5.00 11.58 5.29
N LEU A 106 4.24 10.52 5.07
CA LEU A 106 3.91 9.57 6.13
C LEU A 106 5.16 8.90 6.69
N THR A 107 6.08 8.53 5.82
CA THR A 107 7.35 7.90 6.23
C THR A 107 8.16 8.86 7.09
N GLN A 108 8.23 10.13 6.72
CA GLN A 108 8.95 11.15 7.49
C GLN A 108 8.34 11.31 8.88
N TRP A 109 7.03 11.39 8.96
CA TRP A 109 6.37 11.49 10.25
C TRP A 109 6.57 10.24 11.08
N GLY A 110 6.50 9.07 10.44
CA GLY A 110 6.76 7.80 11.13
C GLY A 110 8.15 7.75 11.72
N ASN A 111 9.16 8.21 10.97
CA ASN A 111 10.53 8.29 11.46
C ASN A 111 10.64 9.21 12.67
N GLN A 112 9.94 10.34 12.63
CA GLN A 112 9.92 11.28 13.76
C GLN A 112 9.31 10.63 14.99
N VAL A 113 8.19 9.94 14.84
CA VAL A 113 7.52 9.26 15.96
C VAL A 113 8.45 8.23 16.58
N VAL A 114 9.11 7.41 15.76
CA VAL A 114 10.03 6.40 16.25
C VAL A 114 11.22 7.02 16.96
N SER A 115 11.76 8.13 16.43
CA SER A 115 12.89 8.82 17.04
C SER A 115 12.54 9.40 18.41
N GLU A 116 11.31 9.88 18.57
CA GLU A 116 10.89 10.55 19.82
C GLU A 116 10.35 9.57 20.84
N ARG A 117 9.71 8.48 20.43
CA ARG A 117 8.94 7.62 21.32
C ARG A 117 9.28 6.13 21.23
N GLY A 118 10.18 5.75 20.33
CA GLY A 118 10.54 4.37 20.13
C GLY A 118 12.01 4.22 19.87
N HIS A 119 12.35 3.16 19.16
CA HIS A 119 13.71 2.94 18.67
C HIS A 119 13.65 2.03 17.46
N PHE A 120 14.67 2.14 16.61
CA PHE A 120 14.78 1.27 15.43
C PHE A 120 15.50 -0.01 15.85
N GLY A 121 14.93 -1.14 15.40
CA GLY A 121 15.57 -2.43 15.59
C GLY A 121 16.35 -2.86 14.36
N PRO A 122 16.89 -4.09 14.35
CA PRO A 122 17.53 -4.61 13.16
C PRO A 122 16.55 -4.73 12.00
N ALA A 123 17.08 -4.62 10.76
CA ALA A 123 16.24 -4.63 9.56
C ALA A 123 15.44 -5.94 9.46
N HIS A 124 16.09 -7.06 9.77
CA HIS A 124 15.43 -8.37 9.83
C HIS A 124 16.08 -9.19 10.91
N PRO A 125 15.30 -10.02 11.60
CA PRO A 125 15.86 -10.95 12.58
C PRO A 125 16.72 -12.01 11.91
#